data_91a62854772f2f0a5a5d082c3589fa72
#
_entry.id   91a62854772f2f0a5a5d082c3589fa72
#
_cell.length_a   1.000
_cell.length_b   1.000
_cell.length_c   1.000
_cell.angle_alpha   90.00
_cell.angle_beta   90.00
_cell.angle_gamma   90.00
#
_symmetry.space_group_name_H-M   'P 1'
#
loop_
_entity.id
_entity.type
_entity.pdbx_description
1 polymer ?
#
loop_
_entity_poly.entity_id
_entity_poly.type
_entity_poly.pdbx_seq_one_letter_code
_entity_poly.pdbx_strand_id
1 'polypeptide(L)'
;CIARHSMECLQQLELDETFANKALPWTHGTSYYRDKEVYRLEMPHSDAERFYPMYNLQQQYIEKYLIDKAEANPLIEIRWQSPVADIAQHDEFVSIQIETSAGDYELKSDYVLAADGARSVTRKKLGLKLQGDAYEGRYVIADIQMKSDYPTERRAFFDPLSNPGLTILIHKQPDDIWRIDYQIDENMDADEETKEESIRARISSVLEM
;
A
#
# COMPACT_ATOMS: atom_id res chain seq x y z
N CYS A 1 0.50 4.96 -2.52
CA CYS A 1 0.65 5.78 -3.75
C CYS A 1 0.40 4.94 -4.98
N ILE A 2 -0.17 5.55 -6.03
CA ILE A 2 -0.47 4.94 -7.32
C ILE A 2 0.36 5.69 -8.37
N ALA A 3 1.17 4.97 -9.12
CA ALA A 3 1.99 5.56 -10.19
C ALA A 3 1.17 5.73 -11.48
N ARG A 4 1.64 6.62 -12.39
CA ARG A 4 1.05 6.83 -13.73
C ARG A 4 0.77 5.52 -14.46
N HIS A 5 1.74 4.63 -14.51
CA HIS A 5 1.57 3.34 -15.17
C HIS A 5 0.44 2.50 -14.56
N SER A 6 0.24 2.55 -13.26
CA SER A 6 -0.92 1.88 -12.64
C SER A 6 -2.25 2.51 -13.05
N MET A 7 -2.29 3.84 -13.23
CA MET A 7 -3.48 4.53 -13.78
C MET A 7 -3.78 4.12 -15.22
N GLU A 8 -2.74 3.91 -16.05
CA GLU A 8 -2.88 3.38 -17.41
C GLU A 8 -3.45 1.95 -17.41
N CYS A 9 -3.04 1.11 -16.45
CA CYS A 9 -3.63 -0.22 -16.27
C CYS A 9 -5.10 -0.13 -15.82
N LEU A 10 -5.42 0.79 -14.89
CA LEU A 10 -6.79 1.03 -14.43
C LEU A 10 -7.70 1.57 -15.54
N GLN A 11 -7.15 2.29 -16.51
CA GLN A 11 -7.87 2.73 -17.70
C GLN A 11 -8.39 1.56 -18.52
N GLN A 12 -7.62 0.47 -18.65
CA GLN A 12 -8.07 -0.72 -19.34
C GLN A 12 -9.26 -1.40 -18.65
N LEU A 13 -9.43 -1.14 -17.36
CA LEU A 13 -10.56 -1.60 -16.56
C LEU A 13 -11.69 -0.57 -16.47
N GLU A 14 -11.56 0.58 -17.15
CA GLU A 14 -12.50 1.71 -17.07
C GLU A 14 -12.69 2.24 -15.63
N LEU A 15 -11.62 2.21 -14.83
CA LEU A 15 -11.58 2.67 -13.44
C LEU A 15 -10.74 3.93 -13.24
N ASP A 16 -10.01 4.38 -14.24
CA ASP A 16 -9.10 5.52 -14.14
C ASP A 16 -9.77 6.81 -13.69
N GLU A 17 -10.96 7.12 -14.20
CA GLU A 17 -11.72 8.30 -13.78
C GLU A 17 -12.21 8.19 -12.33
N THR A 18 -12.66 7.01 -11.91
CA THR A 18 -13.10 6.76 -10.52
C THR A 18 -11.94 6.98 -9.55
N PHE A 19 -10.75 6.48 -9.90
CA PHE A 19 -9.55 6.68 -9.09
C PHE A 19 -9.07 8.13 -9.12
N ALA A 20 -8.97 8.76 -10.29
CA ALA A 20 -8.49 10.12 -10.43
C ALA A 20 -9.37 11.14 -9.69
N ASN A 21 -10.69 10.95 -9.70
CA ASN A 21 -11.64 11.83 -9.02
C ASN A 21 -11.52 11.77 -7.49
N LYS A 22 -11.08 10.65 -6.93
CA LYS A 22 -10.92 10.49 -5.48
C LYS A 22 -9.50 10.76 -5.01
N ALA A 23 -8.51 10.36 -5.78
CA ALA A 23 -7.10 10.42 -5.41
C ALA A 23 -6.54 11.86 -5.45
N LEU A 24 -5.51 12.12 -4.67
CA LEU A 24 -4.77 13.38 -4.70
C LEU A 24 -3.55 13.25 -5.61
N PRO A 25 -3.50 13.96 -6.76
CA PRO A 25 -2.34 13.95 -7.64
C PRO A 25 -1.20 14.76 -7.04
N TRP A 26 0.04 14.35 -7.32
CA TRP A 26 1.23 15.10 -6.93
C TRP A 26 2.42 14.82 -7.85
N THR A 27 3.34 15.79 -7.91
CA THR A 27 4.53 15.77 -8.76
C THR A 27 5.82 15.95 -7.98
N HIS A 28 5.74 16.38 -6.71
CA HIS A 28 6.90 16.78 -5.92
C HIS A 28 7.10 15.86 -4.72
N GLY A 29 8.38 15.61 -4.41
CA GLY A 29 8.79 15.01 -3.17
C GLY A 29 9.98 15.76 -2.60
N THR A 30 9.94 16.10 -1.31
CA THR A 30 11.00 16.87 -0.65
C THR A 30 11.65 16.03 0.45
N SER A 31 12.99 16.00 0.45
CA SER A 31 13.78 15.30 1.46
C SER A 31 14.50 16.30 2.34
N TYR A 32 14.44 16.07 3.64
CA TYR A 32 15.08 16.88 4.67
C TYR A 32 16.10 16.04 5.43
N TYR A 33 17.22 16.62 5.76
CA TYR A 33 18.13 16.12 6.78
C TYR A 33 18.05 17.05 7.99
N ARG A 34 17.54 16.50 9.08
CA ARG A 34 17.10 17.29 10.25
C ARG A 34 16.04 18.32 9.84
N ASP A 35 16.35 19.60 9.92
CA ASP A 35 15.52 20.76 9.57
C ASP A 35 15.83 21.36 8.18
N LYS A 36 16.81 20.81 7.46
CA LYS A 36 17.27 21.39 6.19
C LYS A 36 16.79 20.59 5.00
N GLU A 37 16.17 21.25 4.04
CA GLU A 37 15.91 20.66 2.73
C GLU A 37 17.25 20.31 2.06
N VAL A 38 17.41 19.04 1.68
CA VAL A 38 18.62 18.51 1.04
C VAL A 38 18.37 18.06 -0.39
N TYR A 39 17.12 17.73 -0.71
CA TYR A 39 16.79 17.29 -2.05
C TYR A 39 15.29 17.52 -2.33
N ARG A 40 15.00 17.99 -3.54
CA ARG A 40 13.65 18.09 -4.07
C ARG A 40 13.55 17.32 -5.36
N LEU A 41 12.71 16.29 -5.35
CA LEU A 41 12.34 15.54 -6.53
C LEU A 41 11.20 16.28 -7.22
N GLU A 42 11.35 16.57 -8.50
CA GLU A 42 10.28 17.03 -9.36
C GLU A 42 10.11 16.01 -10.49
N MET A 43 8.94 15.37 -10.54
CA MET A 43 8.65 14.38 -11.56
C MET A 43 8.07 15.08 -12.79
N PRO A 44 8.56 14.75 -13.99
CA PRO A 44 8.06 15.37 -15.23
C PRO A 44 6.55 15.17 -15.38
N HIS A 45 5.87 16.26 -15.68
CA HIS A 45 4.46 16.28 -16.00
C HIS A 45 4.14 17.47 -16.90
N SER A 46 3.29 17.25 -17.90
CA SER A 46 2.81 18.28 -18.80
C SER A 46 1.28 18.21 -18.92
N ASP A 47 0.65 19.31 -19.29
CA ASP A 47 -0.80 19.36 -19.51
C ASP A 47 -1.30 18.46 -20.63
N ALA A 48 -0.39 17.95 -21.48
CA ALA A 48 -0.72 16.99 -22.53
C ALA A 48 -0.82 15.54 -22.00
N GLU A 49 -0.33 15.27 -20.79
CA GLU A 49 -0.38 13.95 -20.17
C GLU A 49 -1.69 13.75 -19.42
N ARG A 50 -2.38 12.64 -19.69
CA ARG A 50 -3.66 12.32 -19.08
C ARG A 50 -3.55 12.12 -17.56
N PHE A 51 -2.45 11.51 -17.10
CA PHE A 51 -2.27 11.17 -15.69
C PHE A 51 -1.06 11.86 -15.09
N TYR A 52 -1.20 12.26 -13.84
CA TYR A 52 -0.09 12.73 -13.02
C TYR A 52 0.92 11.60 -12.77
N PRO A 53 2.19 11.92 -12.46
CA PRO A 53 3.20 10.91 -12.14
C PRO A 53 2.80 10.03 -10.97
N MET A 54 2.17 10.63 -9.94
CA MET A 54 1.77 9.95 -8.71
C MET A 54 0.42 10.44 -8.20
N TYR A 55 -0.28 9.54 -7.51
CA TYR A 55 -1.52 9.81 -6.80
C TYR A 55 -1.48 9.19 -5.41
N ASN A 56 -2.04 9.87 -4.42
CA ASN A 56 -2.30 9.31 -3.10
C ASN A 56 -3.76 8.89 -2.99
N LEU A 57 -3.98 7.66 -2.59
CA LEU A 57 -5.30 7.10 -2.33
C LEU A 57 -5.17 6.03 -1.25
N GLN A 58 -6.09 6.04 -0.28
CA GLN A 58 -6.14 5.02 0.76
C GLN A 58 -6.50 3.65 0.15
N GLN A 59 -5.91 2.60 0.69
CA GLN A 59 -6.07 1.23 0.21
C GLN A 59 -7.54 0.77 0.19
N GLN A 60 -8.33 1.17 1.17
CA GLN A 60 -9.76 0.85 1.26
C GLN A 60 -10.56 1.29 0.02
N TYR A 61 -10.23 2.44 -0.59
CA TYR A 61 -10.88 2.89 -1.83
C TYR A 61 -10.41 2.08 -3.03
N ILE A 62 -9.11 1.75 -3.08
CA ILE A 62 -8.54 0.91 -4.14
C ILE A 62 -9.26 -0.45 -4.16
N GLU A 63 -9.34 -1.10 -3.00
CA GLU A 63 -10.00 -2.40 -2.84
C GLU A 63 -11.48 -2.30 -3.20
N LYS A 64 -12.19 -1.30 -2.65
CA LYS A 64 -13.61 -1.11 -2.93
C LYS A 64 -13.89 -0.97 -4.43
N TYR A 65 -13.18 -0.12 -5.14
CA TYR A 65 -13.45 0.13 -6.56
C TYR A 65 -13.15 -1.09 -7.43
N LEU A 66 -12.11 -1.85 -7.09
CA LEU A 66 -11.78 -3.10 -7.79
C LEU A 66 -12.81 -4.19 -7.50
N ILE A 67 -13.26 -4.33 -6.25
CA ILE A 67 -14.29 -5.28 -5.85
C ILE A 67 -15.62 -4.94 -6.53
N ASP A 68 -16.08 -3.68 -6.46
CA ASP A 68 -17.31 -3.23 -7.09
C ASP A 68 -17.30 -3.55 -8.61
N LYS A 69 -16.16 -3.33 -9.30
CA LYS A 69 -16.00 -3.64 -10.72
C LYS A 69 -16.04 -5.15 -10.98
N ALA A 70 -15.40 -5.94 -10.12
CA ALA A 70 -15.40 -7.40 -10.24
C ALA A 70 -16.79 -7.99 -9.99
N GLU A 71 -17.50 -7.54 -8.95
CA GLU A 71 -18.85 -8.00 -8.64
C GLU A 71 -19.89 -7.66 -9.73
N ALA A 72 -19.67 -6.55 -10.45
CA ALA A 72 -20.52 -6.17 -11.58
C ALA A 72 -20.27 -7.03 -12.84
N ASN A 73 -19.25 -7.87 -12.87
CA ASN A 73 -18.92 -8.70 -14.02
C ASN A 73 -19.46 -10.12 -13.80
N PRO A 74 -20.44 -10.60 -14.61
CA PRO A 74 -21.04 -11.91 -14.44
C PRO A 74 -20.08 -13.10 -14.70
N LEU A 75 -18.88 -12.85 -15.22
CA LEU A 75 -17.86 -13.85 -15.44
C LEU A 75 -16.91 -14.01 -14.24
N ILE A 76 -17.07 -13.20 -13.19
CA ILE A 76 -16.22 -13.22 -12.00
C ILE A 76 -17.04 -13.68 -10.80
N GLU A 77 -16.52 -14.68 -10.09
CA GLU A 77 -17.03 -15.13 -8.81
C GLU A 77 -16.02 -14.84 -7.71
N ILE A 78 -16.39 -14.02 -6.72
CA ILE A 78 -15.53 -13.73 -5.55
C ILE A 78 -15.98 -14.61 -4.39
N ARG A 79 -15.08 -15.43 -3.86
CA ARG A 79 -15.32 -16.30 -2.71
C ARG A 79 -14.57 -15.77 -1.50
N TRP A 80 -15.29 -15.12 -0.61
CA TRP A 80 -14.77 -14.63 0.65
C TRP A 80 -14.54 -15.75 1.66
N GLN A 81 -13.63 -15.58 2.60
CA GLN A 81 -13.31 -16.54 3.66
C GLN A 81 -13.02 -17.95 3.12
N SER A 82 -12.35 -18.01 1.98
CA SER A 82 -12.06 -19.24 1.25
C SER A 82 -10.55 -19.36 1.01
N PRO A 83 -9.73 -19.51 2.06
CA PRO A 83 -8.28 -19.61 1.90
C PRO A 83 -7.90 -20.86 1.11
N VAL A 84 -6.91 -20.70 0.24
CA VAL A 84 -6.27 -21.81 -0.47
C VAL A 84 -5.29 -22.50 0.50
N ALA A 85 -5.56 -23.76 0.79
CA ALA A 85 -4.74 -24.60 1.68
C ALA A 85 -3.65 -25.37 0.93
N ASP A 86 -3.98 -25.84 -0.26
CA ASP A 86 -3.06 -26.61 -1.09
C ASP A 86 -3.30 -26.38 -2.59
N ILE A 87 -2.28 -26.64 -3.39
CA ILE A 87 -2.33 -26.56 -4.86
C ILE A 87 -1.50 -27.69 -5.45
N ALA A 88 -2.05 -28.36 -6.45
CA ALA A 88 -1.34 -29.40 -7.19
C ALA A 88 -1.53 -29.18 -8.70
N GLN A 89 -0.43 -29.22 -9.43
CA GLN A 89 -0.40 -29.08 -10.88
C GLN A 89 -0.50 -30.48 -11.54
N HIS A 90 -1.40 -30.61 -12.50
CA HIS A 90 -1.59 -31.79 -13.33
C HIS A 90 -1.36 -31.41 -14.81
N ASP A 91 -1.31 -32.39 -15.68
CA ASP A 91 -1.02 -32.15 -17.10
C ASP A 91 -2.08 -31.28 -17.80
N GLU A 92 -3.35 -31.42 -17.41
CA GLU A 92 -4.47 -30.74 -18.06
C GLU A 92 -5.18 -29.70 -17.16
N PHE A 93 -4.92 -29.68 -15.86
CA PHE A 93 -5.57 -28.76 -14.92
C PHE A 93 -4.72 -28.52 -13.69
N VAL A 94 -5.13 -27.55 -12.89
CA VAL A 94 -4.62 -27.32 -11.53
C VAL A 94 -5.73 -27.61 -10.53
N SER A 95 -5.46 -28.44 -9.51
CA SER A 95 -6.37 -28.63 -8.39
C SER A 95 -6.00 -27.72 -7.24
N ILE A 96 -7.02 -27.15 -6.59
CA ILE A 96 -6.90 -26.16 -5.52
C ILE A 96 -7.76 -26.64 -4.36
N GLN A 97 -7.13 -26.89 -3.21
CA GLN A 97 -7.84 -27.20 -1.97
C GLN A 97 -8.21 -25.93 -1.24
N ILE A 98 -9.47 -25.79 -0.91
CA ILE A 98 -10.02 -24.62 -0.22
C ILE A 98 -10.61 -25.08 1.10
N GLU A 99 -10.18 -24.41 2.18
CA GLU A 99 -10.69 -24.64 3.54
C GLU A 99 -11.73 -23.57 3.88
N THR A 100 -12.87 -23.97 4.38
CA THR A 100 -13.89 -23.03 4.87
C THR A 100 -14.50 -23.51 6.17
N SER A 101 -15.13 -22.60 6.91
CA SER A 101 -15.88 -22.97 8.12
C SER A 101 -17.09 -23.88 7.86
N ALA A 102 -17.56 -23.94 6.60
CA ALA A 102 -18.68 -24.80 6.19
C ALA A 102 -18.23 -26.17 5.66
N GLY A 103 -16.92 -26.40 5.54
CA GLY A 103 -16.30 -27.60 5.02
C GLY A 103 -15.32 -27.32 3.89
N ASP A 104 -14.42 -28.26 3.66
CA ASP A 104 -13.37 -28.14 2.67
C ASP A 104 -13.86 -28.67 1.31
N TYR A 105 -13.32 -28.10 0.23
CA TYR A 105 -13.65 -28.55 -1.11
C TYR A 105 -12.50 -28.35 -2.08
N GLU A 106 -12.56 -29.09 -3.20
CA GLU A 106 -11.59 -28.96 -4.28
C GLU A 106 -12.19 -28.18 -5.45
N LEU A 107 -11.39 -27.27 -6.02
CA LEU A 107 -11.63 -26.65 -7.32
C LEU A 107 -10.63 -27.17 -8.33
N LYS A 108 -11.07 -27.26 -9.60
CA LYS A 108 -10.20 -27.50 -10.75
C LYS A 108 -10.30 -26.34 -11.71
N SER A 109 -9.15 -25.92 -12.23
CA SER A 109 -9.02 -24.79 -13.14
C SER A 109 -7.94 -25.06 -14.18
N ASP A 110 -8.10 -24.53 -15.38
CA ASP A 110 -7.09 -24.63 -16.43
C ASP A 110 -5.84 -23.80 -16.04
N TYR A 111 -6.03 -22.66 -15.35
CA TYR A 111 -4.95 -21.76 -14.91
C TYR A 111 -5.20 -21.24 -13.52
N VAL A 112 -4.12 -20.98 -12.79
CA VAL A 112 -4.12 -20.27 -11.50
C VAL A 112 -3.15 -19.12 -11.53
N LEU A 113 -3.64 -17.93 -11.22
CA LEU A 113 -2.82 -16.74 -10.99
C LEU A 113 -2.70 -16.51 -9.49
N ALA A 114 -1.53 -16.80 -8.94
CA ALA A 114 -1.29 -16.63 -7.51
C ALA A 114 -0.91 -15.18 -7.19
N ALA A 115 -1.83 -14.45 -6.55
CA ALA A 115 -1.62 -13.09 -6.05
C ALA A 115 -1.70 -13.04 -4.51
N ASP A 116 -1.23 -14.09 -3.84
CA ASP A 116 -1.35 -14.35 -2.40
C ASP A 116 -0.21 -13.73 -1.56
N GLY A 117 0.55 -12.79 -2.14
CA GLY A 117 1.42 -11.85 -1.45
C GLY A 117 2.72 -12.43 -0.86
N ALA A 118 3.31 -11.69 0.09
CA ALA A 118 4.62 -12.01 0.64
C ALA A 118 4.67 -13.35 1.39
N ARG A 119 3.56 -13.75 2.00
CA ARG A 119 3.42 -15.02 2.73
C ARG A 119 2.81 -16.14 1.89
N SER A 120 2.88 -16.06 0.58
CA SER A 120 2.27 -16.94 -0.41
C SER A 120 2.31 -18.42 -0.02
N VAL A 121 1.15 -19.02 0.11
CA VAL A 121 0.97 -20.47 0.30
C VAL A 121 1.33 -21.18 -0.99
N THR A 122 0.86 -20.67 -2.12
CA THR A 122 1.13 -21.22 -3.47
C THR A 122 2.63 -21.32 -3.73
N ARG A 123 3.40 -20.28 -3.45
CA ARG A 123 4.86 -20.28 -3.61
C ARG A 123 5.52 -21.40 -2.78
N LYS A 124 5.08 -21.57 -1.52
CA LYS A 124 5.62 -22.62 -0.64
C LYS A 124 5.29 -24.02 -1.15
N LYS A 125 4.05 -24.23 -1.60
CA LYS A 125 3.58 -25.53 -2.10
C LYS A 125 4.27 -25.95 -3.41
N LEU A 126 4.62 -24.98 -4.24
CA LEU A 126 5.42 -25.22 -5.45
C LEU A 126 6.93 -25.35 -5.18
N GLY A 127 7.37 -25.33 -3.92
CA GLY A 127 8.78 -25.43 -3.56
C GLY A 127 9.63 -24.22 -3.93
N LEU A 128 8.99 -23.11 -4.29
CA LEU A 128 9.66 -21.87 -4.68
C LEU A 128 10.03 -21.03 -3.46
N LYS A 129 11.09 -20.24 -3.57
CA LYS A 129 11.57 -19.35 -2.51
C LYS A 129 11.76 -17.92 -3.03
N LEU A 130 11.55 -16.94 -2.18
CA LEU A 130 12.00 -15.57 -2.43
C LEU A 130 13.53 -15.55 -2.36
N GLN A 131 14.14 -14.80 -3.27
CA GLN A 131 15.57 -14.52 -3.28
C GLN A 131 15.78 -13.03 -3.05
N GLY A 132 16.85 -12.66 -2.37
CA GLY A 132 17.20 -11.27 -2.05
C GLY A 132 17.41 -11.09 -0.54
N ASP A 133 17.74 -9.86 -0.18
CA ASP A 133 17.99 -9.45 1.21
C ASP A 133 16.69 -8.91 1.84
N ALA A 134 16.52 -9.17 3.14
CA ALA A 134 15.45 -8.60 3.93
C ALA A 134 15.91 -7.26 4.51
N TYR A 135 15.11 -6.20 4.31
CA TYR A 135 15.31 -4.95 5.04
C TYR A 135 14.63 -5.04 6.41
N GLU A 136 15.41 -4.81 7.47
CA GLU A 136 14.97 -5.00 8.85
C GLU A 136 14.33 -3.75 9.47
N GLY A 137 14.26 -2.64 8.72
CA GLY A 137 13.63 -1.41 9.20
C GLY A 137 12.14 -1.61 9.51
N ARG A 138 11.74 -1.26 10.73
CA ARG A 138 10.35 -1.30 11.20
C ARG A 138 9.75 0.09 11.19
N TYR A 139 8.50 0.20 10.77
CA TYR A 139 7.76 1.46 10.72
C TYR A 139 6.41 1.32 11.39
N VAL A 140 6.01 2.35 12.12
CA VAL A 140 4.61 2.57 12.50
C VAL A 140 3.99 3.46 11.46
N ILE A 141 2.83 3.07 10.95
CA ILE A 141 2.05 3.83 9.96
C ILE A 141 0.82 4.36 10.68
N ALA A 142 0.71 5.68 10.78
CA ALA A 142 -0.41 6.33 11.43
C ALA A 142 -1.15 7.24 10.44
N ASP A 143 -2.46 7.04 10.33
CA ASP A 143 -3.36 7.93 9.60
C ASP A 143 -4.08 8.84 10.60
N ILE A 144 -3.91 10.15 10.45
CA ILE A 144 -4.56 11.17 11.28
C ILE A 144 -5.47 12.05 10.45
N GLN A 145 -6.59 12.45 11.02
CA GLN A 145 -7.44 13.45 10.39
C GLN A 145 -6.97 14.84 10.81
N MET A 146 -6.54 15.62 9.84
CA MET A 146 -6.00 16.97 10.08
C MET A 146 -6.29 17.89 8.89
N LYS A 147 -6.93 19.03 9.15
CA LYS A 147 -7.06 20.09 8.16
C LYS A 147 -5.75 20.87 8.09
N SER A 148 -5.19 20.97 6.90
CA SER A 148 -3.96 21.69 6.65
C SER A 148 -3.94 22.20 5.21
N ASP A 149 -3.49 23.42 5.01
CA ASP A 149 -3.29 24.05 3.69
C ASP A 149 -1.96 23.63 3.03
N TYR A 150 -1.22 22.74 3.68
CA TYR A 150 0.04 22.25 3.13
C TYR A 150 -0.20 21.48 1.82
N PRO A 151 0.65 21.68 0.80
CA PRO A 151 0.48 21.08 -0.50
C PRO A 151 0.57 19.55 -0.46
N THR A 152 -0.06 18.91 -1.47
CA THR A 152 0.02 17.47 -1.66
C THR A 152 1.40 17.12 -2.25
N GLU A 153 2.32 16.79 -1.37
CA GLU A 153 3.67 16.30 -1.71
C GLU A 153 4.08 15.19 -0.75
N ARG A 154 5.10 14.42 -1.10
CA ARG A 154 5.73 13.47 -0.17
C ARG A 154 6.93 14.13 0.49
N ARG A 155 6.95 14.18 1.82
CA ARG A 155 8.09 14.65 2.60
C ARG A 155 8.76 13.48 3.30
N ALA A 156 10.08 13.43 3.19
CA ALA A 156 10.93 12.46 3.85
C ALA A 156 11.93 13.20 4.75
N PHE A 157 11.94 12.87 6.03
CA PHE A 157 12.84 13.44 7.02
C PHE A 157 13.83 12.37 7.48
N PHE A 158 15.09 12.66 7.36
CA PHE A 158 16.22 11.84 7.82
C PHE A 158 16.84 12.49 9.06
N ASP A 159 16.99 11.71 10.13
CA ASP A 159 17.54 12.18 11.41
C ASP A 159 16.83 13.43 11.96
N PRO A 160 15.46 13.54 11.91
CA PRO A 160 14.79 14.71 12.48
C PRO A 160 14.88 14.71 14.01
N LEU A 161 14.79 15.88 14.62
CA LEU A 161 14.87 16.03 16.09
C LEU A 161 13.78 15.23 16.84
N SER A 162 12.61 15.04 16.21
CA SER A 162 11.51 14.23 16.75
C SER A 162 11.74 12.72 16.66
N ASN A 163 12.70 12.27 15.83
CA ASN A 163 13.03 10.84 15.65
C ASN A 163 14.52 10.67 15.28
N PRO A 164 15.45 10.98 16.21
CA PRO A 164 16.88 11.03 15.94
C PRO A 164 17.45 9.71 15.42
N GLY A 165 18.27 9.77 14.38
CA GLY A 165 18.92 8.61 13.73
C GLY A 165 17.99 7.79 12.84
N LEU A 166 16.70 8.09 12.80
CA LEU A 166 15.67 7.33 12.10
C LEU A 166 14.98 8.18 11.03
N THR A 167 13.97 7.66 10.37
CA THR A 167 13.25 8.34 9.29
C THR A 167 11.79 8.58 9.61
N ILE A 168 11.24 9.68 9.05
CA ILE A 168 9.81 9.96 9.05
C ILE A 168 9.38 10.28 7.63
N LEU A 169 8.24 9.74 7.19
CA LEU A 169 7.58 10.09 5.94
C LEU A 169 6.22 10.70 6.24
N ILE A 170 5.90 11.79 5.55
CA ILE A 170 4.60 12.46 5.71
C ILE A 170 4.01 12.71 4.34
N HIS A 171 2.74 12.34 4.15
CA HIS A 171 2.01 12.66 2.93
C HIS A 171 0.50 12.74 3.13
N LYS A 172 -0.11 13.66 2.41
CA LYS A 172 -1.55 13.89 2.41
C LYS A 172 -2.28 12.79 1.65
N GLN A 173 -3.39 12.34 2.20
CA GLN A 173 -4.34 11.44 1.57
C GLN A 173 -5.67 12.18 1.35
N PRO A 174 -6.62 11.66 0.55
CA PRO A 174 -7.99 12.19 0.51
C PRO A 174 -8.64 12.29 1.89
N ASP A 175 -9.71 13.08 1.98
CA ASP A 175 -10.57 13.24 3.15
C ASP A 175 -9.87 13.86 4.38
N ASP A 176 -8.95 14.80 4.13
CA ASP A 176 -8.14 15.45 5.17
C ASP A 176 -7.35 14.46 6.03
N ILE A 177 -7.04 13.29 5.49
CA ILE A 177 -6.17 12.32 6.15
C ILE A 177 -4.71 12.61 5.82
N TRP A 178 -3.87 12.57 6.84
CA TRP A 178 -2.42 12.64 6.72
C TRP A 178 -1.82 11.35 7.22
N ARG A 179 -1.01 10.72 6.37
CA ARG A 179 -0.25 9.54 6.73
C ARG A 179 1.13 9.94 7.19
N ILE A 180 1.47 9.49 8.37
CA ILE A 180 2.78 9.68 8.98
C ILE A 180 3.36 8.29 9.24
N ASP A 181 4.42 7.96 8.50
CA ASP A 181 5.17 6.72 8.67
C ASP A 181 6.45 7.07 9.42
N TYR A 182 6.65 6.59 10.63
CA TYR A 182 7.89 6.81 11.36
C TYR A 182 8.57 5.49 11.69
N GLN A 183 9.89 5.49 11.47
CA GLN A 183 10.73 4.35 11.79
C GLN A 183 10.87 4.21 13.30
N ILE A 184 10.86 2.98 13.79
CA ILE A 184 11.16 2.63 15.17
C ILE A 184 12.50 1.86 15.22
N ASP A 185 13.25 2.09 16.30
CA ASP A 185 14.52 1.39 16.56
C ASP A 185 14.29 -0.11 16.78
N GLU A 186 15.27 -0.92 16.46
CA GLU A 186 15.21 -2.38 16.63
C GLU A 186 15.02 -2.81 18.10
N ASN A 187 15.49 -1.99 19.05
CA ASN A 187 15.38 -2.24 20.48
C ASN A 187 14.05 -1.76 21.09
N MET A 188 13.22 -1.03 20.33
CA MET A 188 11.91 -0.60 20.76
C MET A 188 10.90 -1.73 20.69
N ASP A 189 10.02 -1.81 21.67
CA ASP A 189 8.91 -2.76 21.67
C ASP A 189 7.82 -2.27 20.71
N ALA A 190 7.60 -3.05 19.63
CA ALA A 190 6.62 -2.69 18.60
C ALA A 190 5.18 -2.63 19.16
N ASP A 191 4.84 -3.45 20.16
CA ASP A 191 3.51 -3.46 20.77
C ASP A 191 3.29 -2.19 21.60
N GLU A 192 4.34 -1.66 22.27
CA GLU A 192 4.27 -0.39 22.98
C GLU A 192 4.20 0.80 22.01
N GLU A 193 5.00 0.78 20.93
CA GLU A 193 5.03 1.87 19.94
C GLU A 193 3.73 1.95 19.09
N THR A 194 2.94 0.89 19.05
CA THR A 194 1.64 0.86 18.36
C THR A 194 0.45 1.23 19.26
N LYS A 195 0.67 1.49 20.55
CA LYS A 195 -0.39 2.00 21.43
C LYS A 195 -0.78 3.42 21.06
N GLU A 196 -2.06 3.72 21.18
CA GLU A 196 -2.60 5.05 20.83
C GLU A 196 -1.87 6.20 21.51
N GLU A 197 -1.51 6.05 22.78
CA GLU A 197 -0.79 7.07 23.57
C GLU A 197 0.60 7.33 22.99
N SER A 198 1.35 6.29 22.65
CA SER A 198 2.67 6.37 22.05
C SER A 198 2.61 7.03 20.67
N ILE A 199 1.65 6.62 19.84
CA ILE A 199 1.42 7.20 18.50
C ILE A 199 1.08 8.69 18.63
N ARG A 200 0.16 9.08 19.55
CA ARG A 200 -0.22 10.48 19.75
C ARG A 200 0.96 11.34 20.20
N ALA A 201 1.74 10.86 21.15
CA ALA A 201 2.93 11.58 21.63
C ALA A 201 3.95 11.78 20.49
N ARG A 202 4.21 10.75 19.70
CA ARG A 202 5.12 10.80 18.56
C ARG A 202 4.64 11.76 17.48
N ILE A 203 3.37 11.69 17.11
CA ILE A 203 2.78 12.58 16.09
C ILE A 203 2.81 14.04 16.55
N SER A 204 2.48 14.34 17.81
CA SER A 204 2.59 15.69 18.34
C SER A 204 4.01 16.24 18.18
N SER A 205 5.03 15.47 18.54
CA SER A 205 6.43 15.84 18.35
C SER A 205 6.81 16.07 16.87
N VAL A 206 6.23 15.28 15.95
CA VAL A 206 6.46 15.45 14.51
C VAL A 206 5.81 16.72 13.96
N LEU A 207 4.63 17.08 14.45
CA LEU A 207 3.88 18.26 13.98
C LEU A 207 4.43 19.58 14.54
N GLU A 208 5.27 19.53 15.57
CA GLU A 208 5.98 20.69 16.14
C GLU A 208 7.29 21.03 15.41
N MET A 209 7.70 20.22 14.44
CA MET A 209 8.87 20.48 13.59
C MET A 209 8.53 21.54 12.52
#